data_c48847f66c21fc7d8660ee2742e8caf2
#
_entry.id   c48847f66c21fc7d8660ee2742e8caf2
#
_cell.length_a   1.000
_cell.length_b   1.000
_cell.length_c   1.000
_cell.angle_alpha   90.00
_cell.angle_beta   90.00
_cell.angle_gamma   90.00
#
_symmetry.space_group_name_H-M   'P 1'
#
loop_
_entity.id
_entity.type
_entity.pdbx_description
1 polymer ?
#
loop_
_entity_poly.entity_id
_entity_poly.type
_entity_poly.pdbx_seq_one_letter_code
_entity_poly.pdbx_strand_id
1 'polypeptide(L)'
;MKLISNICYGKAKHPEQYLDIYLPDNDTFKVFVYMHGGGIENGDKSSAKAVGEYAAGQGMAFVSINYRMYPQAMYPQFICDSAEAVAWVYKNIEEYGKCEGIYIGGSSAGGYLSMMLCFDNKYLAPYRLPEGVIKGYVHDAGQPTTHFNVLRERGIDSRRVIVDEAAPLFHIGKAACYPPMMFIVSDNDMKNRYEQTQLVLSTLKHFGYDESKIHYRLMHGTHCHYSNSEELGKIICDFVEVTEG
;
A
#
# COMPACT_ATOMS: atom_id res chain seq x y z
N MET A 1 -7.13 3.22 22.53
CA MET A 1 -6.39 3.63 21.31
C MET A 1 -5.60 4.90 21.59
N LYS A 2 -4.33 4.96 21.14
CA LYS A 2 -3.44 6.12 21.29
C LYS A 2 -2.91 6.54 19.93
N LEU A 3 -2.98 7.84 19.59
CA LEU A 3 -2.37 8.39 18.39
C LEU A 3 -0.99 8.97 18.74
N ILE A 4 0.04 8.55 17.97
CA ILE A 4 1.40 9.08 18.05
C ILE A 4 1.69 9.69 16.68
N SER A 5 1.78 11.01 16.63
CA SER A 5 1.83 11.74 15.35
C SER A 5 3.21 12.30 15.06
N ASN A 6 3.47 12.49 13.76
CA ASN A 6 4.63 13.19 13.23
C ASN A 6 5.97 12.56 13.64
N ILE A 7 6.07 11.25 13.50
CA ILE A 7 7.32 10.53 13.68
C ILE A 7 8.10 10.59 12.36
N CYS A 8 9.32 11.10 12.40
CA CYS A 8 10.20 11.15 11.23
C CYS A 8 10.81 9.76 10.98
N TYR A 9 10.53 9.17 9.82
CA TYR A 9 11.13 7.90 9.41
C TYR A 9 12.30 8.08 8.44
N GLY A 10 12.35 9.20 7.72
CA GLY A 10 13.34 9.45 6.69
C GLY A 10 14.67 9.94 7.24
N LYS A 11 15.77 9.38 6.76
CA LYS A 11 17.13 9.78 7.13
C LYS A 11 17.43 11.23 6.78
N ALA A 12 16.85 11.73 5.69
CA ALA A 12 17.03 13.11 5.24
C ALA A 12 16.18 14.13 6.04
N LYS A 13 15.30 13.67 6.93
CA LYS A 13 14.38 14.51 7.71
C LYS A 13 13.54 15.45 6.84
N HIS A 14 13.14 14.99 5.65
CA HIS A 14 12.28 15.76 4.76
C HIS A 14 10.88 15.91 5.35
N PRO A 15 10.20 17.07 5.20
CA PRO A 15 8.86 17.29 5.75
C PRO A 15 7.81 16.25 5.33
N GLU A 16 7.97 15.63 4.16
CA GLU A 16 7.10 14.57 3.66
C GLU A 16 7.55 13.16 4.05
N GLN A 17 8.53 12.99 4.94
CA GLN A 17 8.99 11.68 5.41
C GLN A 17 8.61 11.47 6.87
N TYR A 18 7.32 11.64 7.16
CA TYR A 18 6.73 11.47 8.49
C TYR A 18 5.58 10.47 8.46
N LEU A 19 5.34 9.83 9.59
CA LEU A 19 4.25 8.89 9.78
C LEU A 19 3.49 9.17 11.08
N ASP A 20 2.26 8.65 11.14
CA ASP A 20 1.42 8.63 12.33
C ASP A 20 1.09 7.18 12.68
N ILE A 21 1.10 6.85 13.98
CA ILE A 21 0.75 5.52 14.49
C ILE A 21 -0.54 5.62 15.28
N TYR A 22 -1.57 4.91 14.84
CA TYR A 22 -2.78 4.62 15.60
C TYR A 22 -2.54 3.31 16.33
N LEU A 23 -2.29 3.40 17.64
CA LEU A 23 -1.88 2.27 18.46
C LEU A 23 -3.10 1.69 19.20
N PRO A 24 -3.36 0.38 19.15
CA PRO A 24 -4.40 -0.26 19.95
C PRO A 24 -4.06 -0.25 21.43
N ASP A 25 -5.00 -0.64 22.29
CA ASP A 25 -4.78 -0.72 23.74
C ASP A 25 -4.13 -2.05 24.19
N ASN A 26 -4.02 -3.03 23.32
CA ASN A 26 -3.37 -4.33 23.56
C ASN A 26 -1.85 -4.27 23.33
N ASP A 27 -1.10 -5.03 24.14
CA ASP A 27 0.38 -5.08 24.08
C ASP A 27 0.92 -5.93 22.90
N THR A 28 0.06 -6.70 22.26
CA THR A 28 0.43 -7.56 21.11
C THR A 28 -0.52 -7.25 19.95
N PHE A 29 0.03 -6.95 18.79
CA PHE A 29 -0.76 -6.50 17.65
C PHE A 29 -0.07 -6.81 16.32
N LYS A 30 -0.88 -6.86 15.25
CA LYS A 30 -0.42 -6.75 13.86
C LYS A 30 -0.33 -5.29 13.45
N VAL A 31 0.46 -5.02 12.44
CA VAL A 31 0.66 -3.65 11.96
C VAL A 31 0.25 -3.56 10.50
N PHE A 32 -0.57 -2.58 10.16
CA PHE A 32 -0.87 -2.22 8.78
C PHE A 32 -0.20 -0.90 8.41
N VAL A 33 0.71 -0.91 7.43
CA VAL A 33 1.37 0.29 6.90
C VAL A 33 0.59 0.77 5.68
N TYR A 34 0.05 1.98 5.78
CA TYR A 34 -0.86 2.55 4.78
C TYR A 34 -0.26 3.76 4.08
N MET A 35 -0.33 3.73 2.76
CA MET A 35 0.05 4.81 1.84
C MET A 35 -1.21 5.49 1.30
N HIS A 36 -1.32 6.81 1.49
CA HIS A 36 -2.47 7.59 1.02
C HIS A 36 -2.53 7.71 -0.51
N GLY A 37 -3.70 8.04 -1.03
CA GLY A 37 -3.92 8.39 -2.43
C GLY A 37 -3.51 9.84 -2.76
N GLY A 38 -3.94 10.32 -3.93
CA GLY A 38 -3.70 11.70 -4.37
C GLY A 38 -2.80 11.83 -5.60
N GLY A 39 -2.68 10.76 -6.41
CA GLY A 39 -2.01 10.80 -7.72
C GLY A 39 -0.50 11.03 -7.66
N ILE A 40 0.14 10.86 -6.50
CA ILE A 40 1.56 11.18 -6.24
C ILE A 40 1.83 12.72 -6.37
N GLU A 41 0.81 13.53 -6.22
CA GLU A 41 0.90 15.01 -6.27
C GLU A 41 0.27 15.67 -5.06
N ASN A 42 -0.67 14.99 -4.43
CA ASN A 42 -1.47 15.49 -3.31
C ASN A 42 -1.71 14.37 -2.29
N GLY A 43 -2.23 14.77 -1.14
CA GLY A 43 -2.61 13.85 -0.08
C GLY A 43 -1.76 14.04 1.16
N ASP A 44 -2.19 13.42 2.23
CA ASP A 44 -1.52 13.46 3.52
C ASP A 44 -1.94 12.26 4.37
N LYS A 45 -1.03 11.80 5.23
CA LYS A 45 -1.26 10.69 6.16
C LYS A 45 -2.50 10.86 7.05
N SER A 46 -2.90 12.12 7.32
CA SER A 46 -4.09 12.41 8.12
C SER A 46 -5.41 12.03 7.43
N SER A 47 -5.41 11.85 6.11
CA SER A 47 -6.61 11.43 5.37
C SER A 47 -7.12 10.05 5.77
N ALA A 48 -6.24 9.19 6.29
CA ALA A 48 -6.60 7.84 6.73
C ALA A 48 -7.05 7.76 8.22
N LYS A 49 -7.39 8.90 8.84
CA LYS A 49 -7.73 8.96 10.26
C LYS A 49 -8.83 7.97 10.65
N ALA A 50 -9.97 7.97 9.94
CA ALA A 50 -11.08 7.09 10.27
C ALA A 50 -10.72 5.60 10.10
N VAL A 51 -9.90 5.27 9.10
CA VAL A 51 -9.37 3.91 8.87
C VAL A 51 -8.48 3.49 10.04
N GLY A 52 -7.56 4.38 10.47
CA GLY A 52 -6.62 4.10 11.56
C GLY A 52 -7.30 3.98 12.91
N GLU A 53 -8.28 4.85 13.20
CA GLU A 53 -9.08 4.79 14.44
C GLU A 53 -9.89 3.49 14.51
N TYR A 54 -10.51 3.08 13.39
CA TYR A 54 -11.22 1.80 13.32
C TYR A 54 -10.29 0.61 13.53
N ALA A 55 -9.18 0.54 12.79
CA ALA A 55 -8.21 -0.55 12.89
C ALA A 55 -7.64 -0.70 14.31
N ALA A 56 -7.25 0.42 14.92
CA ALA A 56 -6.76 0.42 16.30
C ALA A 56 -7.85 -0.01 17.31
N GLY A 57 -9.10 0.36 17.06
CA GLY A 57 -10.25 -0.13 17.84
C GLY A 57 -10.47 -1.64 17.74
N GLN A 58 -10.06 -2.27 16.62
CA GLN A 58 -10.09 -3.72 16.40
C GLN A 58 -8.79 -4.43 16.87
N GLY A 59 -7.87 -3.73 17.52
CA GLY A 59 -6.64 -4.32 18.07
C GLY A 59 -5.47 -4.41 17.11
N MET A 60 -5.53 -3.76 15.94
CA MET A 60 -4.46 -3.70 14.96
C MET A 60 -3.82 -2.31 14.94
N ALA A 61 -2.50 -2.22 15.08
CA ALA A 61 -1.79 -0.97 14.88
C ALA A 61 -1.86 -0.54 13.42
N PHE A 62 -2.16 0.74 13.18
CA PHE A 62 -2.24 1.30 11.83
C PHE A 62 -1.25 2.44 11.70
N VAL A 63 -0.36 2.34 10.72
CA VAL A 63 0.70 3.32 10.45
C VAL A 63 0.41 4.01 9.14
N SER A 64 -0.03 5.26 9.19
CA SER A 64 -0.25 6.08 7.99
C SER A 64 1.00 6.90 7.70
N ILE A 65 1.52 6.80 6.47
CA ILE A 65 2.75 7.47 6.06
C ILE A 65 2.50 8.58 5.07
N ASN A 66 3.27 9.66 5.18
CA ASN A 66 3.55 10.57 4.07
C ASN A 66 4.75 10.03 3.27
N TYR A 67 4.87 10.46 2.04
CA TYR A 67 5.99 10.20 1.14
C TYR A 67 6.18 11.40 0.22
N ARG A 68 7.40 11.65 -0.22
CA ARG A 68 7.67 12.76 -1.14
C ARG A 68 6.94 12.56 -2.45
N MET A 69 6.33 13.63 -2.96
CA MET A 69 5.48 13.61 -4.14
C MET A 69 6.03 14.51 -5.24
N TYR A 70 5.53 14.32 -6.45
CA TYR A 70 5.81 15.21 -7.58
C TYR A 70 5.25 16.62 -7.32
N PRO A 71 5.96 17.73 -7.70
CA PRO A 71 7.23 17.74 -8.46
C PRO A 71 8.50 17.69 -7.60
N GLN A 72 8.41 17.66 -6.26
CA GLN A 72 9.58 17.67 -5.36
C GLN A 72 10.34 16.34 -5.40
N ALA A 73 9.64 15.25 -5.71
CA ALA A 73 10.22 13.94 -5.95
C ALA A 73 9.71 13.35 -7.26
N MET A 74 10.56 12.59 -7.93
CA MET A 74 10.27 11.91 -9.19
C MET A 74 10.43 10.39 -9.01
N TYR A 75 9.98 9.62 -10.01
CA TYR A 75 10.19 8.18 -10.02
C TYR A 75 11.70 7.85 -9.92
N PRO A 76 12.14 6.94 -9.03
CA PRO A 76 11.32 6.09 -8.15
C PRO A 76 11.27 6.60 -6.68
N GLN A 77 11.55 7.85 -6.38
CA GLN A 77 11.78 8.36 -5.02
C GLN A 77 10.61 8.10 -4.05
N PHE A 78 9.37 8.28 -4.50
CA PHE A 78 8.17 8.04 -3.69
C PHE A 78 8.00 6.54 -3.31
N ILE A 79 8.47 5.62 -4.15
CA ILE A 79 8.48 4.19 -3.84
C ILE A 79 9.59 3.89 -2.82
N CYS A 80 10.76 4.51 -2.99
CA CYS A 80 11.86 4.40 -2.03
C CYS A 80 11.47 4.91 -0.64
N ASP A 81 10.76 6.03 -0.56
CA ASP A 81 10.25 6.58 0.70
C ASP A 81 9.28 5.60 1.36
N SER A 82 8.36 5.02 0.59
CA SER A 82 7.42 4.01 1.09
C SER A 82 8.15 2.77 1.63
N ALA A 83 9.19 2.31 0.94
CA ALA A 83 10.03 1.20 1.39
C ALA A 83 10.82 1.56 2.66
N GLU A 84 11.35 2.79 2.76
CA GLU A 84 12.05 3.28 3.96
C GLU A 84 11.11 3.35 5.16
N ALA A 85 9.87 3.80 4.97
CA ALA A 85 8.84 3.82 6.01
C ALA A 85 8.50 2.40 6.51
N VAL A 86 8.32 1.42 5.62
CA VAL A 86 8.10 0.02 6.00
C VAL A 86 9.28 -0.51 6.81
N ALA A 87 10.51 -0.21 6.38
CA ALA A 87 11.71 -0.63 7.09
C ALA A 87 11.85 0.06 8.46
N TRP A 88 11.44 1.31 8.57
CA TRP A 88 11.37 2.02 9.84
C TRP A 88 10.38 1.34 10.79
N VAL A 89 9.18 1.02 10.31
CA VAL A 89 8.16 0.30 11.10
C VAL A 89 8.72 -1.01 11.60
N TYR A 90 9.31 -1.84 10.73
CA TYR A 90 9.91 -3.10 11.14
C TYR A 90 10.93 -2.94 12.28
N LYS A 91 11.73 -1.89 12.26
CA LYS A 91 12.82 -1.67 13.23
C LYS A 91 12.36 -1.09 14.56
N ASN A 92 11.28 -0.33 14.57
CA ASN A 92 10.95 0.53 15.71
C ASN A 92 9.58 0.23 16.33
N ILE A 93 8.70 -0.50 15.64
CA ILE A 93 7.32 -0.69 16.12
C ILE A 93 7.25 -1.48 17.43
N GLU A 94 8.22 -2.33 17.71
CA GLU A 94 8.30 -3.09 18.95
C GLU A 94 8.59 -2.23 20.19
N GLU A 95 8.98 -0.95 20.02
CA GLU A 95 9.01 0.03 21.13
C GLU A 95 7.61 0.34 21.67
N TYR A 96 6.56 0.02 20.91
CA TYR A 96 5.16 0.29 21.26
C TYR A 96 4.36 -0.95 21.64
N GLY A 97 4.93 -2.16 21.48
CA GLY A 97 4.31 -3.44 21.79
C GLY A 97 4.82 -4.55 20.87
N LYS A 98 4.42 -5.78 21.12
CA LYS A 98 4.88 -6.95 20.34
C LYS A 98 4.20 -6.99 18.98
N CYS A 99 4.99 -6.93 17.91
CA CYS A 99 4.52 -7.02 16.53
C CYS A 99 4.45 -8.50 16.07
N GLU A 100 3.27 -8.96 15.64
CA GLU A 100 3.06 -10.33 15.12
C GLU A 100 3.18 -10.44 13.61
N GLY A 101 3.29 -9.32 12.91
CA GLY A 101 3.45 -9.27 11.46
C GLY A 101 3.06 -7.92 10.87
N ILE A 102 3.60 -7.65 9.71
CA ILE A 102 3.39 -6.39 8.98
C ILE A 102 2.56 -6.67 7.74
N TYR A 103 1.53 -5.87 7.54
CA TYR A 103 0.75 -5.77 6.32
C TYR A 103 1.00 -4.43 5.65
N ILE A 104 0.93 -4.39 4.33
CA ILE A 104 1.22 -3.19 3.56
C ILE A 104 0.06 -2.91 2.62
N GLY A 105 -0.36 -1.65 2.51
CA GLY A 105 -1.41 -1.31 1.57
C GLY A 105 -1.54 0.18 1.33
N GLY A 106 -2.50 0.54 0.51
CA GLY A 106 -2.81 1.94 0.23
C GLY A 106 -3.86 2.06 -0.86
N SER A 107 -4.42 3.27 -0.99
CA SER A 107 -5.48 3.56 -1.94
C SER A 107 -4.99 4.41 -3.09
N SER A 108 -5.48 4.16 -4.31
CA SER A 108 -5.14 4.93 -5.51
C SER A 108 -3.63 4.97 -5.79
N ALA A 109 -2.98 6.12 -5.64
CA ALA A 109 -1.52 6.24 -5.70
C ALA A 109 -0.84 5.33 -4.67
N GLY A 110 -1.37 5.24 -3.44
CA GLY A 110 -0.88 4.31 -2.42
C GLY A 110 -1.05 2.84 -2.82
N GLY A 111 -2.12 2.51 -3.54
CA GLY A 111 -2.33 1.19 -4.14
C GLY A 111 -1.28 0.85 -5.22
N TYR A 112 -0.86 1.83 -6.02
CA TYR A 112 0.27 1.68 -6.93
C TYR A 112 1.58 1.44 -6.15
N LEU A 113 1.86 2.23 -5.12
CA LEU A 113 3.05 2.08 -4.29
C LEU A 113 3.09 0.70 -3.62
N SER A 114 1.98 0.24 -3.06
CA SER A 114 1.91 -1.10 -2.44
C SER A 114 2.15 -2.22 -3.43
N MET A 115 1.64 -2.12 -4.68
CA MET A 115 1.95 -3.08 -5.74
C MET A 115 3.42 -3.06 -6.15
N MET A 116 4.05 -1.87 -6.25
CA MET A 116 5.48 -1.78 -6.55
C MET A 116 6.33 -2.43 -5.45
N LEU A 117 5.98 -2.24 -4.18
CA LEU A 117 6.68 -2.91 -3.06
C LEU A 117 6.45 -4.44 -3.06
N CYS A 118 5.28 -4.90 -3.49
CA CYS A 118 4.95 -6.32 -3.57
C CYS A 118 5.68 -7.01 -4.73
N PHE A 119 5.62 -6.44 -5.93
CA PHE A 119 6.04 -7.13 -7.15
C PHE A 119 7.50 -6.84 -7.55
N ASP A 120 8.07 -5.71 -7.13
CA ASP A 120 9.49 -5.39 -7.39
C ASP A 120 10.32 -5.39 -6.10
N ASN A 121 10.88 -6.54 -5.79
CA ASN A 121 11.67 -6.75 -4.57
C ASN A 121 12.87 -5.79 -4.43
N LYS A 122 13.32 -5.12 -5.49
CA LYS A 122 14.47 -4.21 -5.42
C LYS A 122 14.30 -3.09 -4.41
N TYR A 123 13.05 -2.69 -4.09
CA TYR A 123 12.77 -1.61 -3.16
C TYR A 123 12.90 -2.03 -1.68
N LEU A 124 12.48 -3.24 -1.34
CA LEU A 124 12.56 -3.76 0.03
C LEU A 124 13.88 -4.52 0.32
N ALA A 125 14.51 -5.12 -0.70
CA ALA A 125 15.74 -5.89 -0.54
C ALA A 125 16.90 -5.17 0.19
N PRO A 126 17.14 -3.85 0.00
CA PRO A 126 18.20 -3.13 0.72
C PRO A 126 18.03 -3.13 2.25
N TYR A 127 16.81 -3.31 2.74
CA TYR A 127 16.51 -3.28 4.18
C TYR A 127 16.63 -4.65 4.86
N ARG A 128 16.81 -5.74 4.09
CA ARG A 128 17.03 -7.11 4.59
C ARG A 128 15.98 -7.54 5.59
N LEU A 129 14.71 -7.27 5.28
CA LEU A 129 13.59 -7.70 6.11
C LEU A 129 13.58 -9.24 6.16
N PRO A 130 13.33 -9.86 7.33
CA PRO A 130 13.22 -11.31 7.43
C PRO A 130 12.13 -11.86 6.52
N GLU A 131 12.34 -13.05 5.99
CA GLU A 131 11.33 -13.76 5.22
C GLU A 131 10.08 -13.97 6.08
N GLY A 132 8.91 -13.74 5.48
CA GLY A 132 7.61 -13.90 6.16
C GLY A 132 7.25 -12.81 7.17
N VAL A 133 8.05 -11.75 7.35
CA VAL A 133 7.67 -10.61 8.21
C VAL A 133 6.51 -9.82 7.60
N ILE A 134 6.48 -9.70 6.27
CA ILE A 134 5.34 -9.12 5.56
C ILE A 134 4.33 -10.24 5.31
N LYS A 135 3.17 -10.11 5.95
CA LYS A 135 2.11 -11.13 5.99
C LYS A 135 1.10 -10.99 4.85
N GLY A 136 0.95 -9.79 4.30
CA GLY A 136 0.00 -9.57 3.21
C GLY A 136 0.01 -8.16 2.68
N TYR A 137 -0.69 -7.98 1.56
CA TYR A 137 -0.83 -6.69 0.87
C TYR A 137 -2.29 -6.37 0.56
N VAL A 138 -2.65 -5.08 0.64
CA VAL A 138 -3.95 -4.57 0.16
C VAL A 138 -3.69 -3.51 -0.90
N HIS A 139 -4.10 -3.80 -2.12
CA HIS A 139 -3.94 -2.97 -3.31
C HIS A 139 -5.28 -2.34 -3.67
N ASP A 140 -5.59 -1.18 -3.07
CA ASP A 140 -6.87 -0.53 -3.28
C ASP A 140 -6.81 0.44 -4.46
N ALA A 141 -7.52 0.11 -5.54
CA ALA A 141 -7.68 0.90 -6.76
C ALA A 141 -6.38 1.47 -7.34
N GLY A 142 -5.24 0.79 -7.12
CA GLY A 142 -3.93 1.18 -7.62
C GLY A 142 -3.82 1.04 -9.14
N GLN A 143 -3.00 1.86 -9.79
CA GLN A 143 -2.70 1.73 -11.22
C GLN A 143 -1.60 0.70 -11.45
N PRO A 144 -1.86 -0.46 -12.07
CA PRO A 144 -0.83 -1.49 -12.24
C PRO A 144 0.04 -1.29 -13.49
N THR A 145 -0.30 -0.34 -14.33
CA THR A 145 0.53 0.13 -15.45
C THR A 145 1.44 1.27 -14.98
N THR A 146 2.35 1.74 -15.83
CA THR A 146 3.16 2.93 -15.53
C THR A 146 2.24 4.06 -15.11
N HIS A 147 2.44 4.57 -13.89
CA HIS A 147 1.54 5.53 -13.26
C HIS A 147 1.44 6.80 -14.10
N PHE A 148 0.23 7.36 -14.24
CA PHE A 148 -0.02 8.53 -15.09
C PHE A 148 0.86 9.74 -14.74
N ASN A 149 1.23 9.90 -13.47
CA ASN A 149 2.16 10.94 -13.03
C ASN A 149 3.57 10.68 -13.55
N VAL A 150 4.06 9.43 -13.50
CA VAL A 150 5.36 9.05 -14.06
C VAL A 150 5.40 9.28 -15.58
N LEU A 151 4.30 9.03 -16.29
CA LEU A 151 4.21 9.40 -17.71
C LEU A 151 4.34 10.91 -17.90
N ARG A 152 3.68 11.71 -17.06
CA ARG A 152 3.76 13.17 -17.07
C ARG A 152 5.19 13.67 -16.81
N GLU A 153 5.89 13.11 -15.81
CA GLU A 153 7.30 13.40 -15.54
C GLU A 153 8.18 13.21 -16.79
N ARG A 154 7.86 12.21 -17.61
CA ARG A 154 8.60 11.85 -18.83
C ARG A 154 8.14 12.63 -20.06
N GLY A 155 7.19 13.56 -19.92
CA GLY A 155 6.61 14.29 -21.05
C GLY A 155 5.72 13.45 -21.97
N ILE A 156 5.23 12.31 -21.48
CA ILE A 156 4.35 11.39 -22.20
C ILE A 156 2.90 11.70 -21.83
N ASP A 157 1.99 11.59 -22.80
CA ASP A 157 0.55 11.73 -22.54
C ASP A 157 0.09 10.75 -21.46
N SER A 158 -0.37 11.31 -20.34
CA SER A 158 -0.76 10.57 -19.14
C SER A 158 -1.96 9.61 -19.33
N ARG A 159 -2.67 9.73 -20.44
CA ARG A 159 -3.78 8.84 -20.81
C ARG A 159 -3.31 7.53 -21.44
N ARG A 160 -2.04 7.44 -21.83
CA ARG A 160 -1.48 6.21 -22.42
C ARG A 160 -1.41 5.09 -21.37
N VAL A 161 -1.62 3.87 -21.85
CA VAL A 161 -1.40 2.64 -21.07
C VAL A 161 -0.05 2.08 -21.51
N ILE A 162 0.93 2.20 -20.63
CA ILE A 162 2.30 1.72 -20.85
C ILE A 162 2.66 0.75 -19.73
N VAL A 163 3.36 -0.33 -20.07
CA VAL A 163 3.90 -1.30 -19.11
C VAL A 163 5.41 -1.36 -19.29
N ASP A 164 6.11 -0.75 -18.37
CA ASP A 164 7.57 -0.74 -18.30
C ASP A 164 8.03 -0.95 -16.83
N GLU A 165 9.29 -0.75 -16.52
CA GLU A 165 9.85 -0.95 -15.18
C GLU A 165 9.18 -0.11 -14.07
N ALA A 166 8.46 0.95 -14.41
CA ALA A 166 7.67 1.73 -13.48
C ALA A 166 6.21 1.21 -13.32
N ALA A 167 5.89 0.09 -13.95
CA ALA A 167 4.58 -0.54 -13.88
C ALA A 167 4.62 -1.77 -12.97
N PRO A 168 3.79 -1.89 -11.93
CA PRO A 168 3.70 -3.10 -11.11
C PRO A 168 3.52 -4.37 -11.95
N LEU A 169 2.68 -4.32 -12.98
CA LEU A 169 2.38 -5.44 -13.88
C LEU A 169 3.63 -6.02 -14.57
N PHE A 170 4.63 -5.17 -14.85
CA PHE A 170 5.90 -5.59 -15.48
C PHE A 170 6.71 -6.57 -14.61
N HIS A 171 6.50 -6.54 -13.31
CA HIS A 171 7.28 -7.31 -12.34
C HIS A 171 6.61 -8.63 -11.94
N ILE A 172 5.34 -8.84 -12.27
CA ILE A 172 4.65 -10.10 -12.00
C ILE A 172 5.35 -11.24 -12.77
N GLY A 173 5.57 -12.36 -12.09
CA GLY A 173 6.29 -13.52 -12.67
C GLY A 173 7.77 -13.56 -12.34
N LYS A 174 8.34 -12.54 -11.70
CA LYS A 174 9.76 -12.52 -11.29
C LYS A 174 10.02 -13.26 -9.98
N ALA A 175 9.07 -13.28 -9.07
CA ALA A 175 9.17 -14.01 -7.80
C ALA A 175 8.49 -15.37 -7.90
N ALA A 176 8.99 -16.35 -7.12
CA ALA A 176 8.41 -17.68 -7.07
C ALA A 176 7.07 -17.72 -6.31
N CYS A 177 6.90 -16.83 -5.34
CA CYS A 177 5.67 -16.69 -4.56
C CYS A 177 5.52 -15.27 -4.04
N TYR A 178 4.30 -14.91 -3.67
CA TYR A 178 3.95 -13.67 -2.98
C TYR A 178 3.16 -13.97 -1.70
N PRO A 179 3.21 -13.08 -0.70
CA PRO A 179 2.27 -13.12 0.43
C PRO A 179 0.81 -13.02 -0.06
N PRO A 180 -0.16 -13.38 0.78
CA PRO A 180 -1.56 -13.10 0.51
C PRO A 180 -1.79 -11.65 0.10
N MET A 181 -2.69 -11.40 -0.85
CA MET A 181 -2.98 -10.05 -1.33
C MET A 181 -4.47 -9.87 -1.61
N MET A 182 -4.94 -8.65 -1.36
CA MET A 182 -6.29 -8.23 -1.71
C MET A 182 -6.25 -7.11 -2.74
N PHE A 183 -7.05 -7.26 -3.78
CA PHE A 183 -7.32 -6.19 -4.75
C PHE A 183 -8.71 -5.64 -4.54
N ILE A 184 -8.80 -4.33 -4.41
CA ILE A 184 -10.07 -3.60 -4.29
C ILE A 184 -10.18 -2.67 -5.49
N VAL A 185 -11.36 -2.61 -6.10
CA VAL A 185 -11.66 -1.66 -7.19
C VAL A 185 -13.17 -1.38 -7.21
N SER A 186 -13.55 -0.20 -7.68
CA SER A 186 -14.96 0.18 -7.83
C SER A 186 -15.50 -0.17 -9.23
N ASP A 187 -16.81 -0.43 -9.32
CA ASP A 187 -17.49 -0.69 -10.61
C ASP A 187 -17.60 0.55 -11.49
N ASN A 188 -17.60 1.75 -10.90
CA ASN A 188 -17.56 3.04 -11.59
C ASN A 188 -16.27 3.81 -11.25
N ASP A 189 -15.14 3.11 -11.33
CA ASP A 189 -13.81 3.65 -11.06
C ASP A 189 -13.33 4.60 -12.18
N MET A 190 -12.13 5.13 -12.05
CA MET A 190 -11.43 5.85 -13.13
C MET A 190 -11.36 4.96 -14.38
N LYS A 191 -11.37 5.59 -15.57
CA LYS A 191 -11.27 4.87 -16.84
C LYS A 191 -10.14 3.87 -16.85
N ASN A 192 -10.42 2.66 -17.30
CA ASN A 192 -9.51 1.51 -17.40
C ASN A 192 -9.03 0.94 -16.05
N ARG A 193 -9.43 1.49 -14.89
CA ARG A 193 -8.93 1.02 -13.60
C ARG A 193 -9.46 -0.38 -13.27
N TYR A 194 -10.75 -0.60 -13.52
CA TYR A 194 -11.36 -1.90 -13.35
C TYR A 194 -10.70 -2.96 -14.25
N GLU A 195 -10.56 -2.67 -15.55
CA GLU A 195 -9.96 -3.57 -16.55
C GLU A 195 -8.48 -3.85 -16.23
N GLN A 196 -7.74 -2.84 -15.79
CA GLN A 196 -6.35 -3.00 -15.38
C GLN A 196 -6.23 -3.90 -14.12
N THR A 197 -7.15 -3.80 -13.17
CA THR A 197 -7.19 -4.69 -12.01
C THR A 197 -7.47 -6.13 -12.44
N GLN A 198 -8.44 -6.35 -13.35
CA GLN A 198 -8.70 -7.67 -13.91
C GLN A 198 -7.48 -8.23 -14.66
N LEU A 199 -6.73 -7.39 -15.35
CA LEU A 199 -5.49 -7.80 -16.02
C LEU A 199 -4.43 -8.29 -15.02
N VAL A 200 -4.26 -7.62 -13.87
CA VAL A 200 -3.35 -8.10 -12.81
C VAL A 200 -3.79 -9.48 -12.31
N LEU A 201 -5.07 -9.64 -11.98
CA LEU A 201 -5.61 -10.90 -11.47
C LEU A 201 -5.40 -12.05 -12.48
N SER A 202 -5.70 -11.80 -13.76
CA SER A 202 -5.49 -12.80 -14.82
C SER A 202 -4.00 -13.08 -15.04
N THR A 203 -3.12 -12.10 -14.89
CA THR A 203 -1.67 -12.27 -15.04
C THR A 203 -1.11 -13.12 -13.89
N LEU A 204 -1.50 -12.87 -12.65
CA LEU A 204 -1.13 -13.69 -11.50
C LEU A 204 -1.54 -15.15 -11.70
N LYS A 205 -2.77 -15.37 -12.15
CA LYS A 205 -3.28 -16.70 -12.48
C LYS A 205 -2.48 -17.35 -13.61
N HIS A 206 -2.15 -16.60 -14.67
CA HIS A 206 -1.35 -17.11 -15.80
C HIS A 206 0.03 -17.60 -15.36
N PHE A 207 0.66 -16.93 -14.40
CA PHE A 207 1.93 -17.34 -13.80
C PHE A 207 1.80 -18.44 -12.73
N GLY A 208 0.59 -18.91 -12.45
CA GLY A 208 0.35 -20.02 -11.53
C GLY A 208 0.49 -19.68 -10.05
N TYR A 209 0.31 -18.41 -9.67
CA TYR A 209 0.25 -18.07 -8.25
C TYR A 209 -0.99 -18.64 -7.59
N ASP A 210 -0.85 -18.99 -6.32
CA ASP A 210 -1.88 -19.59 -5.50
C ASP A 210 -3.12 -18.69 -5.40
N GLU A 211 -4.18 -19.06 -6.11
CA GLU A 211 -5.42 -18.30 -6.17
C GLU A 211 -6.11 -18.18 -4.80
N SER A 212 -5.87 -19.11 -3.88
CA SER A 212 -6.42 -19.05 -2.51
C SER A 212 -5.86 -17.89 -1.69
N LYS A 213 -4.70 -17.34 -2.11
CA LYS A 213 -4.04 -16.17 -1.51
C LYS A 213 -4.36 -14.86 -2.22
N ILE A 214 -5.18 -14.90 -3.28
CA ILE A 214 -5.55 -13.71 -4.06
C ILE A 214 -7.01 -13.38 -3.79
N HIS A 215 -7.24 -12.37 -2.97
CA HIS A 215 -8.57 -11.89 -2.63
C HIS A 215 -8.98 -10.74 -3.53
N TYR A 216 -10.26 -10.66 -3.86
CA TYR A 216 -10.81 -9.60 -4.70
C TYR A 216 -12.08 -9.02 -4.08
N ARG A 217 -12.16 -7.70 -4.05
CA ARG A 217 -13.33 -6.97 -3.57
C ARG A 217 -13.78 -5.93 -4.60
N LEU A 218 -15.00 -6.11 -5.12
CA LEU A 218 -15.67 -5.11 -5.94
C LEU A 218 -16.46 -4.17 -5.03
N MET A 219 -16.20 -2.87 -5.15
CA MET A 219 -16.98 -1.82 -4.49
C MET A 219 -17.97 -1.20 -5.46
N HIS A 220 -19.11 -0.75 -4.96
CA HIS A 220 -20.12 -0.08 -5.78
C HIS A 220 -20.00 1.44 -5.62
N GLY A 221 -19.62 2.14 -6.68
CA GLY A 221 -19.46 3.60 -6.66
C GLY A 221 -18.23 4.09 -7.39
N THR A 222 -17.84 5.33 -7.10
CA THR A 222 -16.70 5.99 -7.76
C THR A 222 -15.37 5.61 -7.13
N HIS A 223 -14.27 6.02 -7.79
CA HIS A 223 -12.89 5.77 -7.37
C HIS A 223 -12.64 6.12 -5.90
N CYS A 224 -12.28 5.12 -5.10
CA CYS A 224 -11.88 5.27 -3.70
C CYS A 224 -12.85 6.07 -2.80
N HIS A 225 -14.16 6.10 -3.11
CA HIS A 225 -15.13 6.89 -2.32
C HIS A 225 -15.22 6.45 -0.85
N TYR A 226 -14.79 5.23 -0.54
CA TYR A 226 -14.78 4.61 0.79
C TYR A 226 -13.42 4.74 1.49
N SER A 227 -12.34 5.19 0.79
CA SER A 227 -10.95 5.04 1.26
C SER A 227 -10.61 5.83 2.53
N ASN A 228 -11.39 6.86 2.86
CA ASN A 228 -11.20 7.68 4.06
C ASN A 228 -12.29 7.41 5.13
N SER A 229 -12.83 6.20 5.16
CA SER A 229 -13.92 5.81 6.06
C SER A 229 -13.62 4.53 6.82
N GLU A 230 -14.43 4.25 7.85
CA GLU A 230 -14.38 2.99 8.59
C GLU A 230 -14.62 1.76 7.70
N GLU A 231 -15.29 1.92 6.56
CA GLU A 231 -15.56 0.83 5.62
C GLU A 231 -14.25 0.22 5.09
N LEU A 232 -13.27 1.04 4.70
CA LEU A 232 -11.94 0.54 4.32
C LEU A 232 -11.24 -0.10 5.52
N GLY A 233 -11.36 0.50 6.71
CA GLY A 233 -10.79 -0.07 7.94
C GLY A 233 -11.30 -1.47 8.20
N LYS A 234 -12.62 -1.68 8.06
CA LYS A 234 -13.25 -2.99 8.20
C LYS A 234 -12.73 -3.98 7.16
N ILE A 235 -12.68 -3.60 5.88
CA ILE A 235 -12.16 -4.47 4.80
C ILE A 235 -10.72 -4.91 5.08
N ILE A 236 -9.87 -4.00 5.55
CA ILE A 236 -8.49 -4.31 5.91
C ILE A 236 -8.43 -5.29 7.08
N CYS A 237 -9.19 -5.05 8.15
CA CYS A 237 -9.23 -5.96 9.31
C CYS A 237 -9.74 -7.35 8.93
N ASP A 238 -10.84 -7.44 8.18
CA ASP A 238 -11.40 -8.70 7.70
C ASP A 238 -10.36 -9.49 6.86
N PHE A 239 -9.59 -8.80 6.00
CA PHE A 239 -8.52 -9.44 5.22
C PHE A 239 -7.40 -9.97 6.10
N VAL A 240 -6.96 -9.20 7.08
CA VAL A 240 -5.89 -9.61 8.01
C VAL A 240 -6.31 -10.85 8.82
N GLU A 241 -7.56 -10.94 9.24
CA GLU A 241 -8.09 -12.10 9.94
C GLU A 241 -8.12 -13.37 9.07
N VAL A 242 -8.61 -13.24 7.82
CA VAL A 242 -8.74 -14.37 6.89
C VAL A 242 -7.39 -14.96 6.48
N THR A 243 -6.33 -14.16 6.44
CA THR A 243 -5.00 -14.60 6.00
C THR A 243 -4.20 -15.34 7.07
N GLU A 244 -4.73 -15.49 8.27
CA GLU A 244 -4.10 -16.22 9.39
C GLU A 244 -4.72 -17.60 9.70
N GLY A 245 -5.88 -17.89 9.16
CA GLY A 245 -6.57 -19.18 9.29
C GLY A 245 -6.11 -20.16 8.21
#